data_6d564264b26c0a97d9c80903031b55da
#
_entry.id   6d564264b26c0a97d9c80903031b55da
#
_cell.length_a   1.000
_cell.length_b   1.000
_cell.length_c   1.000
_cell.angle_alpha   90.00
_cell.angle_beta   90.00
_cell.angle_gamma   90.00
#
_symmetry.space_group_name_H-M   'P 1'
#
loop_
_entity.id
_entity.type
_entity.pdbx_description
1 polymer ?
#
loop_
_entity_poly.entity_id
_entity_poly.type
_entity_poly.pdbx_seq_one_letter_code
_entity_poly.pdbx_strand_id
1 'polypeptide(L)'
;MRSRLLLALLLLARAARAQELEPRSYSASPVGASFFLIGFARSTGAVLFDPTVPVVNAAGNISGFAPGFGHTFAIGKAQALFVATLPYAFSRFSGTVTTTGTDSAAERTGVGDLKVKFSANFIGSPALTPAEFAKAKPKPLIVGASLAIVAPTGQYYATKLVNIGTNRWAFKPEVGVSYNWNAKLYLDFYAGVWLFGANASTYPGTSRLTQDPLVSLQLHSSYTFFPRFWAAVDGTWYAGGSTHNNGGAASIRTENSRIGAIVSYGFTAKQAVKLNWSYGASARVGSNFTTWGLAYQVMWF
;
A
#
# COMPACT_ATOMS: atom_id res chain seq x y z
N MET A 1 20.38 -2.21 -31.51
CA MET A 1 19.72 -3.38 -30.86
C MET A 1 19.86 -3.41 -29.34
N ARG A 2 21.02 -3.12 -28.76
CA ARG A 2 21.21 -3.10 -27.27
C ARG A 2 20.32 -2.10 -26.52
N SER A 3 20.03 -0.95 -27.11
CA SER A 3 19.19 0.09 -26.47
C SER A 3 17.71 -0.25 -26.32
N ARG A 4 17.14 -1.09 -27.21
CA ARG A 4 15.74 -1.53 -27.11
C ARG A 4 15.53 -2.64 -26.09
N LEU A 5 16.55 -3.50 -25.89
CA LEU A 5 16.58 -4.48 -24.79
C LEU A 5 16.63 -3.79 -23.42
N LEU A 6 17.35 -2.67 -23.34
CA LEU A 6 17.47 -1.85 -22.15
C LEU A 6 16.15 -1.18 -21.73
N LEU A 7 15.33 -0.74 -22.69
CA LEU A 7 14.02 -0.12 -22.40
C LEU A 7 13.02 -1.13 -21.83
N ALA A 8 13.07 -2.37 -22.28
CA ALA A 8 12.20 -3.46 -21.83
C ALA A 8 12.36 -3.80 -20.35
N LEU A 9 13.59 -3.75 -19.91
CA LEU A 9 13.97 -4.13 -18.57
C LEU A 9 13.69 -3.02 -17.52
N LEU A 10 13.49 -1.76 -17.91
CA LEU A 10 13.25 -0.62 -17.02
C LEU A 10 11.91 -0.63 -16.27
N LEU A 11 10.97 -1.48 -16.68
CA LEU A 11 9.62 -1.51 -16.13
C LEU A 11 9.41 -2.53 -14.99
N LEU A 12 10.38 -3.40 -14.72
CA LEU A 12 10.33 -4.40 -13.63
C LEU A 12 10.33 -3.81 -12.21
N ALA A 13 10.90 -2.62 -12.04
CA ALA A 13 11.05 -1.97 -10.73
C ALA A 13 9.72 -1.48 -10.08
N ARG A 14 8.55 -1.75 -10.71
CA ARG A 14 7.26 -1.21 -10.25
C ARG A 14 6.39 -2.18 -9.47
N ALA A 15 6.79 -3.44 -9.36
CA ALA A 15 5.94 -4.49 -8.83
C ALA A 15 5.76 -4.50 -7.30
N ALA A 16 6.59 -3.77 -6.56
CA ALA A 16 6.63 -3.82 -5.10
C ALA A 16 5.74 -2.77 -4.39
N ARG A 17 4.60 -2.38 -4.98
CA ARG A 17 3.61 -1.59 -4.22
C ARG A 17 2.63 -2.55 -3.58
N ALA A 18 2.76 -2.72 -2.26
CA ALA A 18 1.69 -3.25 -1.45
C ALA A 18 0.47 -2.35 -1.65
N GLN A 19 -0.49 -2.82 -2.43
CA GLN A 19 -1.73 -2.10 -2.69
C GLN A 19 -2.51 -2.09 -1.39
N GLU A 20 -2.82 -0.89 -0.91
CA GLU A 20 -3.43 -0.67 0.39
C GLU A 20 -4.86 -1.17 0.38
N LEU A 21 -5.18 -2.09 1.29
CA LEU A 21 -6.52 -2.44 1.69
C LEU A 21 -6.57 -2.22 3.20
N GLU A 22 -7.04 -1.06 3.62
CA GLU A 22 -7.03 -0.65 5.03
C GLU A 22 -8.45 -0.28 5.50
N PRO A 23 -9.40 -1.24 5.60
CA PRO A 23 -10.71 -0.93 6.18
C PRO A 23 -10.55 -0.38 7.59
N ARG A 24 -11.47 0.51 7.98
CA ARG A 24 -11.48 1.17 9.29
C ARG A 24 -10.27 2.07 9.57
N SER A 25 -9.59 2.58 8.53
CA SER A 25 -8.43 3.49 8.68
C SER A 25 -8.76 4.76 9.46
N TYR A 26 -9.99 5.23 9.38
CA TYR A 26 -10.48 6.43 10.06
C TYR A 26 -11.33 6.12 11.29
N SER A 27 -11.33 4.88 11.79
CA SER A 27 -12.09 4.53 12.99
C SER A 27 -11.65 5.34 14.20
N ALA A 28 -12.63 5.74 15.00
CA ALA A 28 -12.38 6.45 16.24
C ALA A 28 -11.54 5.59 17.20
N SER A 29 -10.59 6.23 17.88
CA SER A 29 -9.75 5.63 18.92
C SER A 29 -9.42 6.69 19.98
N PRO A 30 -9.15 6.29 21.22
CA PRO A 30 -8.71 7.26 22.23
C PRO A 30 -7.33 7.84 21.89
N VAL A 31 -7.05 9.07 22.31
CA VAL A 31 -5.73 9.69 22.20
C VAL A 31 -4.78 9.16 23.28
N GLY A 32 -3.46 9.22 23.01
CA GLY A 32 -2.43 8.71 23.90
C GLY A 32 -2.16 7.21 23.77
N ALA A 33 -2.89 6.51 22.88
CA ALA A 33 -2.61 5.10 22.60
C ALA A 33 -1.40 4.97 21.66
N SER A 34 -0.46 4.12 22.03
CA SER A 34 0.64 3.69 21.18
C SER A 34 0.46 2.23 20.79
N PHE A 35 0.90 1.84 19.61
CA PHE A 35 0.89 0.45 19.22
C PHE A 35 2.11 0.08 18.38
N PHE A 36 2.53 -1.15 18.54
CA PHE A 36 3.48 -1.81 17.66
C PHE A 36 2.74 -2.85 16.83
N LEU A 37 3.09 -2.94 15.57
CA LEU A 37 2.58 -3.96 14.66
C LEU A 37 3.74 -4.65 13.95
N ILE A 38 3.55 -5.92 13.64
CA ILE A 38 4.40 -6.65 12.71
C ILE A 38 3.51 -7.40 11.73
N GLY A 39 3.69 -7.09 10.45
CA GLY A 39 3.00 -7.77 9.36
C GLY A 39 3.95 -8.67 8.60
N PHE A 40 3.46 -9.82 8.16
CA PHE A 40 4.07 -10.68 7.16
C PHE A 40 3.14 -10.73 5.95
N ALA A 41 3.70 -10.70 4.73
CA ALA A 41 2.92 -10.87 3.51
C ALA A 41 3.67 -11.70 2.47
N ARG A 42 2.89 -12.42 1.66
CA ARG A 42 3.37 -13.11 0.46
C ARG A 42 2.48 -12.75 -0.71
N SER A 43 3.10 -12.23 -1.76
CA SER A 43 2.46 -11.82 -3.02
C SER A 43 3.03 -12.64 -4.18
N THR A 44 2.16 -13.27 -4.94
CA THR A 44 2.55 -14.07 -6.12
C THR A 44 1.61 -13.76 -7.28
N GLY A 45 2.13 -13.73 -8.50
CA GLY A 45 1.29 -13.54 -9.68
C GLY A 45 2.05 -12.99 -10.88
N ALA A 46 1.29 -12.63 -11.91
CA ALA A 46 1.82 -12.09 -13.13
C ALA A 46 2.25 -10.63 -13.00
N VAL A 47 3.25 -10.25 -13.80
CA VAL A 47 3.64 -8.86 -14.03
C VAL A 47 3.32 -8.52 -15.48
N LEU A 48 2.35 -7.63 -15.69
CA LEU A 48 1.90 -7.19 -16.99
C LEU A 48 2.72 -5.98 -17.45
N PHE A 49 3.48 -6.13 -18.50
CA PHE A 49 4.27 -5.07 -19.09
C PHE A 49 3.49 -4.30 -20.15
N ASP A 50 3.94 -3.07 -20.43
CA ASP A 50 3.59 -2.36 -21.64
C ASP A 50 3.97 -3.22 -22.86
N PRO A 51 3.11 -3.36 -23.90
CA PRO A 51 3.40 -4.19 -25.08
C PRO A 51 4.69 -3.84 -25.84
N THR A 52 5.23 -2.63 -25.62
CA THR A 52 6.53 -2.23 -26.19
C THR A 52 7.73 -2.87 -25.49
N VAL A 53 7.49 -3.53 -24.35
CA VAL A 53 8.52 -4.21 -23.55
C VAL A 53 8.67 -5.64 -24.06
N PRO A 54 9.86 -6.06 -24.54
CA PRO A 54 10.07 -7.40 -25.07
C PRO A 54 10.25 -8.45 -23.96
N VAL A 55 9.31 -8.53 -23.01
CA VAL A 55 9.26 -9.54 -21.94
C VAL A 55 7.85 -10.07 -21.84
N VAL A 56 7.71 -11.38 -21.90
CA VAL A 56 6.45 -12.10 -21.73
C VAL A 56 6.55 -13.10 -20.58
N ASN A 57 5.41 -13.64 -20.15
CA ASN A 57 5.33 -14.63 -19.07
C ASN A 57 6.01 -14.16 -17.77
N ALA A 58 5.98 -12.84 -17.54
CA ALA A 58 6.64 -12.31 -16.36
C ALA A 58 5.82 -12.60 -15.10
N ALA A 59 6.50 -13.11 -14.08
CA ALA A 59 5.93 -13.47 -12.80
C ALA A 59 6.78 -12.95 -11.65
N GLY A 60 6.13 -12.65 -10.54
CA GLY A 60 6.78 -12.21 -9.31
C GLY A 60 6.33 -13.04 -8.10
N ASN A 61 7.28 -13.30 -7.23
CA ASN A 61 7.07 -13.89 -5.90
C ASN A 61 7.78 -12.98 -4.89
N ILE A 62 7.00 -12.34 -4.03
CA ILE A 62 7.52 -11.41 -3.03
C ILE A 62 7.00 -11.87 -1.67
N SER A 63 7.92 -12.11 -0.75
CA SER A 63 7.61 -12.34 0.66
C SER A 63 8.29 -11.28 1.50
N GLY A 64 7.74 -10.92 2.65
CA GLY A 64 8.38 -9.94 3.49
C GLY A 64 7.64 -9.72 4.80
N PHE A 65 8.27 -8.94 5.66
CA PHE A 65 7.69 -8.50 6.90
C PHE A 65 7.85 -6.98 7.04
N ALA A 66 6.97 -6.36 7.80
CA ALA A 66 6.98 -4.93 8.04
C ALA A 66 6.67 -4.65 9.51
N PRO A 67 7.69 -4.36 10.33
CA PRO A 67 7.47 -3.76 11.64
C PRO A 67 6.93 -2.35 11.47
N GLY A 68 6.06 -1.94 12.39
CA GLY A 68 5.50 -0.61 12.39
C GLY A 68 5.16 -0.14 13.80
N PHE A 69 5.18 1.17 13.97
CA PHE A 69 4.79 1.87 15.17
C PHE A 69 3.71 2.89 14.85
N GLY A 70 2.75 3.05 15.74
CA GLY A 70 1.73 4.08 15.62
C GLY A 70 1.42 4.71 16.96
N HIS A 71 0.96 5.96 16.90
CA HIS A 71 0.57 6.74 18.08
C HIS A 71 -0.62 7.63 17.76
N THR A 72 -1.62 7.62 18.64
CA THR A 72 -2.79 8.49 18.55
C THR A 72 -2.60 9.73 19.41
N PHE A 73 -2.94 10.90 18.88
CA PHE A 73 -2.78 12.19 19.55
C PHE A 73 -3.90 13.15 19.17
N ALA A 74 -3.90 14.32 19.81
CA ALA A 74 -4.87 15.37 19.50
C ALA A 74 -4.28 16.45 18.61
N ILE A 75 -5.04 16.88 17.60
CA ILE A 75 -4.81 18.13 16.87
C ILE A 75 -6.02 19.02 17.14
N GLY A 76 -5.86 19.97 18.07
CA GLY A 76 -7.00 20.72 18.60
C GLY A 76 -8.03 19.78 19.24
N LYS A 77 -9.24 19.74 18.68
CA LYS A 77 -10.32 18.84 19.14
C LYS A 77 -10.43 17.55 18.33
N ALA A 78 -9.62 17.39 17.30
CA ALA A 78 -9.65 16.22 16.39
C ALA A 78 -8.70 15.11 16.87
N GLN A 79 -9.15 13.86 16.78
CA GLN A 79 -8.28 12.71 16.93
C GLN A 79 -7.36 12.62 15.71
N ALA A 80 -6.08 12.41 15.95
CA ALA A 80 -5.07 12.20 14.94
C ALA A 80 -4.29 10.90 15.20
N LEU A 81 -3.67 10.38 14.15
CA LEU A 81 -2.87 9.16 14.20
C LEU A 81 -1.62 9.33 13.33
N PHE A 82 -0.50 8.96 13.89
CA PHE A 82 0.76 8.77 13.20
C PHE A 82 1.06 7.27 13.11
N VAL A 83 1.51 6.80 11.94
CA VAL A 83 2.00 5.42 11.74
C VAL A 83 3.26 5.46 10.91
N ALA A 84 4.29 4.73 11.33
CA ALA A 84 5.51 4.49 10.54
C ALA A 84 5.69 2.99 10.35
N THR A 85 6.07 2.56 9.14
CA THR A 85 6.35 1.16 8.80
C THR A 85 7.61 1.05 7.96
N LEU A 86 8.45 0.06 8.25
CA LEU A 86 9.69 -0.21 7.53
C LEU A 86 9.68 -1.65 7.00
N PRO A 87 9.40 -1.88 5.72
CA PRO A 87 9.35 -3.23 5.17
C PRO A 87 10.74 -3.82 4.92
N TYR A 88 10.84 -5.13 5.05
CA TYR A 88 11.95 -5.94 4.56
C TYR A 88 11.40 -7.01 3.64
N ALA A 89 11.94 -7.13 2.44
CA ALA A 89 11.38 -7.99 1.40
C ALA A 89 12.41 -8.95 0.80
N PHE A 90 11.90 -10.12 0.42
CA PHE A 90 12.55 -11.13 -0.39
C PHE A 90 11.76 -11.25 -1.68
N SER A 91 12.35 -10.95 -2.81
CA SER A 91 11.65 -10.97 -4.10
C SER A 91 12.40 -11.77 -5.14
N ARG A 92 11.62 -12.53 -5.93
CA ARG A 92 12.08 -13.20 -7.13
C ARG A 92 11.15 -12.86 -8.27
N PHE A 93 11.72 -12.40 -9.37
CA PHE A 93 11.01 -12.13 -10.62
C PHE A 93 11.61 -12.99 -11.71
N SER A 94 10.76 -13.50 -12.60
CA SER A 94 11.14 -14.28 -13.78
C SER A 94 10.36 -13.82 -15.00
N GLY A 95 10.86 -14.08 -16.18
CA GLY A 95 10.18 -13.78 -17.44
C GLY A 95 11.02 -14.19 -18.63
N THR A 96 10.41 -14.29 -19.80
CA THR A 96 11.06 -14.66 -21.06
C THR A 96 11.31 -13.41 -21.89
N VAL A 97 12.56 -13.15 -22.26
CA VAL A 97 12.96 -12.05 -23.15
C VAL A 97 12.64 -12.44 -24.59
N THR A 98 11.67 -11.80 -25.23
CA THR A 98 11.17 -12.20 -26.55
C THR A 98 12.20 -12.07 -27.68
N THR A 99 13.16 -11.13 -27.55
CA THR A 99 14.20 -10.91 -28.57
C THR A 99 15.26 -12.01 -28.63
N THR A 100 15.44 -12.75 -27.54
CA THR A 100 16.43 -13.84 -27.44
C THR A 100 15.80 -15.19 -27.17
N GLY A 101 14.51 -15.24 -26.84
CA GLY A 101 13.84 -16.45 -26.38
C GLY A 101 14.35 -16.99 -25.04
N THR A 102 15.12 -16.19 -24.29
CA THR A 102 15.82 -16.66 -23.08
C THR A 102 15.01 -16.34 -21.84
N ASP A 103 14.85 -17.32 -20.96
CA ASP A 103 14.30 -17.14 -19.64
C ASP A 103 15.33 -16.45 -18.72
N SER A 104 14.88 -15.48 -17.97
CA SER A 104 15.69 -14.70 -17.06
C SER A 104 15.01 -14.59 -15.70
N ALA A 105 15.81 -14.58 -14.63
CA ALA A 105 15.33 -14.36 -13.27
C ALA A 105 16.19 -13.35 -12.53
N ALA A 106 15.58 -12.61 -11.62
CA ALA A 106 16.25 -11.66 -10.74
C ALA A 106 15.74 -11.82 -9.32
N GLU A 107 16.66 -11.93 -8.37
CA GLU A 107 16.37 -12.00 -6.96
C GLU A 107 16.89 -10.77 -6.25
N ARG A 108 16.11 -10.26 -5.28
CA ARG A 108 16.49 -9.12 -4.44
C ARG A 108 15.96 -9.34 -3.03
N THR A 109 16.82 -9.01 -2.08
CA THR A 109 16.50 -9.07 -0.66
C THR A 109 17.02 -7.80 -0.01
N GLY A 110 16.20 -7.17 0.84
CA GLY A 110 16.66 -5.98 1.56
C GLY A 110 15.54 -5.17 2.18
N VAL A 111 15.94 -4.06 2.77
CA VAL A 111 15.04 -3.06 3.37
C VAL A 111 14.32 -2.29 2.27
N GLY A 112 13.01 -2.10 2.43
CA GLY A 112 12.20 -1.25 1.57
C GLY A 112 12.19 0.20 2.04
N ASP A 113 11.42 1.02 1.32
CA ASP A 113 11.26 2.43 1.66
C ASP A 113 10.43 2.60 2.94
N LEU A 114 10.88 3.49 3.82
CA LEU A 114 10.12 3.91 5.01
C LEU A 114 8.82 4.57 4.56
N LYS A 115 7.70 4.08 5.09
CA LYS A 115 6.38 4.69 4.90
C LYS A 115 5.90 5.30 6.20
N VAL A 116 5.48 6.57 6.14
CA VAL A 116 4.88 7.31 7.25
C VAL A 116 3.50 7.78 6.82
N LYS A 117 2.51 7.63 7.70
CA LYS A 117 1.14 8.13 7.47
C LYS A 117 0.71 8.97 8.66
N PHE A 118 0.25 10.19 8.37
CA PHE A 118 -0.45 11.06 9.30
C PHE A 118 -1.90 11.11 8.89
N SER A 119 -2.83 10.96 9.85
CA SER A 119 -4.26 11.12 9.60
C SER A 119 -4.91 11.92 10.73
N ALA A 120 -5.98 12.63 10.40
CA ALA A 120 -6.81 13.35 11.37
C ALA A 120 -8.28 13.22 11.00
N ASN A 121 -9.14 13.04 12.01
CA ASN A 121 -10.58 12.93 11.86
C ASN A 121 -11.24 14.25 12.23
N PHE A 122 -11.76 14.98 11.25
CA PHE A 122 -12.34 16.32 11.46
C PHE A 122 -13.80 16.26 11.94
N ILE A 123 -14.52 15.19 11.57
CA ILE A 123 -15.92 14.97 11.92
C ILE A 123 -16.05 13.62 12.58
N GLY A 124 -16.86 13.53 13.63
CA GLY A 124 -17.31 12.27 14.23
C GLY A 124 -16.33 11.57 15.17
N SER A 125 -15.08 12.03 15.26
CA SER A 125 -14.07 11.42 16.13
C SER A 125 -13.30 12.50 16.92
N PRO A 126 -13.88 13.02 18.01
CA PRO A 126 -13.19 13.97 18.86
C PRO A 126 -11.98 13.30 19.57
N ALA A 127 -11.00 14.13 19.92
CA ALA A 127 -9.85 13.71 20.72
C ALA A 127 -10.28 13.45 22.17
N LEU A 128 -10.51 12.19 22.51
CA LEU A 128 -10.94 11.74 23.84
C LEU A 128 -9.85 10.94 24.51
N THR A 129 -9.66 11.16 25.81
CA THR A 129 -8.85 10.27 26.65
C THR A 129 -9.45 8.85 26.70
N PRO A 130 -8.70 7.82 27.10
CA PRO A 130 -9.26 6.46 27.23
C PRO A 130 -10.51 6.38 28.12
N ALA A 131 -10.53 7.14 29.22
CA ALA A 131 -11.66 7.17 30.14
C ALA A 131 -12.91 7.83 29.53
N GLU A 132 -12.74 8.91 28.77
CA GLU A 132 -13.82 9.58 28.05
C GLU A 132 -14.30 8.73 26.87
N PHE A 133 -13.39 8.13 26.13
CA PHE A 133 -13.70 7.27 24.98
C PHE A 133 -14.55 6.07 25.37
N ALA A 134 -14.26 5.45 26.54
CA ALA A 134 -15.04 4.31 27.05
C ALA A 134 -16.49 4.66 27.36
N LYS A 135 -16.80 5.94 27.64
CA LYS A 135 -18.14 6.45 27.93
C LYS A 135 -18.83 7.08 26.70
N ALA A 136 -18.06 7.37 25.65
CA ALA A 136 -18.57 8.05 24.48
C ALA A 136 -19.45 7.14 23.63
N LYS A 137 -20.54 7.68 23.09
CA LYS A 137 -21.36 6.99 22.10
C LYS A 137 -20.68 7.12 20.72
N PRO A 138 -20.48 6.02 19.98
CA PRO A 138 -19.95 6.07 18.61
C PRO A 138 -20.80 7.00 17.73
N LYS A 139 -20.13 7.85 16.98
CA LYS A 139 -20.80 8.68 15.97
C LYS A 139 -21.01 7.86 14.68
N PRO A 140 -22.15 8.04 14.00
CA PRO A 140 -22.43 7.27 12.79
C PRO A 140 -21.52 7.67 11.61
N LEU A 141 -21.09 8.92 11.54
CA LEU A 141 -20.27 9.44 10.46
C LEU A 141 -18.94 9.94 10.99
N ILE A 142 -17.86 9.49 10.37
CA ILE A 142 -16.51 10.00 10.58
C ILE A 142 -15.99 10.48 9.22
N VAL A 143 -15.41 11.69 9.18
CA VAL A 143 -14.71 12.22 8.02
C VAL A 143 -13.32 12.65 8.46
N GLY A 144 -12.34 12.19 7.73
CA GLY A 144 -10.94 12.48 7.98
C GLY A 144 -10.14 12.66 6.72
N ALA A 145 -8.89 13.08 6.89
CA ALA A 145 -7.91 13.10 5.83
C ALA A 145 -6.58 12.53 6.32
N SER A 146 -5.77 12.08 5.39
CA SER A 146 -4.44 11.60 5.67
C SER A 146 -3.43 12.03 4.61
N LEU A 147 -2.16 12.01 5.00
CA LEU A 147 -1.02 12.13 4.11
C LEU A 147 -0.10 10.93 4.37
N ALA A 148 0.04 10.05 3.39
CA ALA A 148 1.08 9.04 3.41
C ALA A 148 2.31 9.56 2.65
N ILE A 149 3.49 9.31 3.20
CA ILE A 149 4.79 9.70 2.66
C ILE A 149 5.64 8.44 2.58
N VAL A 150 6.22 8.19 1.41
CA VAL A 150 7.21 7.14 1.19
C VAL A 150 8.56 7.81 0.94
N ALA A 151 9.51 7.59 1.85
CA ALA A 151 10.86 8.13 1.75
C ALA A 151 11.77 7.15 1.03
N PRO A 152 12.68 7.60 0.15
CA PRO A 152 13.59 6.75 -0.62
C PRO A 152 14.76 6.22 0.23
N THR A 153 14.43 5.47 1.29
CA THR A 153 15.40 4.92 2.25
C THR A 153 15.72 3.45 2.00
N GLY A 154 14.99 2.82 1.10
CA GLY A 154 15.13 1.41 0.80
C GLY A 154 16.38 1.09 -0.03
N GLN A 155 16.74 -0.16 -0.03
CA GLN A 155 17.90 -0.65 -0.78
C GLN A 155 17.67 -0.49 -2.29
N TYR A 156 18.54 0.29 -2.92
CA TYR A 156 18.47 0.62 -4.33
C TYR A 156 19.84 0.57 -5.01
N TYR A 157 19.89 -0.05 -6.17
CA TYR A 157 21.09 -0.14 -7.03
C TYR A 157 20.69 0.33 -8.44
N ALA A 158 21.20 1.49 -8.85
CA ALA A 158 20.88 2.08 -10.14
C ALA A 158 21.28 1.19 -11.34
N THR A 159 22.30 0.35 -11.19
CA THR A 159 22.75 -0.63 -12.19
C THR A 159 21.94 -1.92 -12.21
N LYS A 160 20.96 -2.05 -11.33
CA LYS A 160 20.09 -3.23 -11.26
C LYS A 160 18.67 -2.85 -11.68
N LEU A 161 18.07 -3.75 -12.43
CA LEU A 161 16.73 -3.59 -12.96
C LEU A 161 15.65 -3.70 -11.90
N VAL A 162 15.75 -4.72 -11.04
CA VAL A 162 14.84 -4.95 -9.93
C VAL A 162 15.46 -4.42 -8.65
N ASN A 163 14.71 -3.62 -7.93
CA ASN A 163 15.11 -3.01 -6.66
C ASN A 163 14.01 -3.17 -5.62
N ILE A 164 14.37 -3.16 -4.34
CA ILE A 164 13.43 -3.17 -3.22
C ILE A 164 12.94 -1.74 -2.93
N GLY A 165 13.86 -0.77 -2.84
CA GLY A 165 13.53 0.65 -2.73
C GLY A 165 13.19 1.27 -4.08
N THR A 166 12.49 2.41 -4.06
CA THR A 166 12.04 3.13 -5.27
C THR A 166 12.95 4.27 -5.68
N ASN A 167 13.89 4.67 -4.81
CA ASN A 167 14.82 5.79 -5.01
C ASN A 167 14.12 7.11 -5.39
N ARG A 168 12.92 7.32 -4.87
CA ARG A 168 12.15 8.56 -5.06
C ARG A 168 11.13 8.75 -3.95
N TRP A 169 10.82 9.97 -3.65
CA TRP A 169 9.72 10.32 -2.78
C TRP A 169 8.38 9.99 -3.42
N ALA A 170 7.41 9.58 -2.61
CA ALA A 170 6.02 9.52 -3.02
C ALA A 170 5.12 10.03 -1.90
N PHE A 171 4.03 10.71 -2.29
CA PHE A 171 3.07 11.32 -1.38
C PHE A 171 1.68 10.89 -1.78
N LYS A 172 0.82 10.61 -0.79
CA LYS A 172 -0.59 10.31 -1.04
C LYS A 172 -1.46 11.11 -0.08
N PRO A 173 -1.91 12.31 -0.44
CA PRO A 173 -3.07 12.91 0.18
C PRO A 173 -4.31 12.05 -0.08
N GLU A 174 -5.14 11.84 0.96
CA GLU A 174 -6.35 11.03 0.91
C GLU A 174 -7.41 11.61 1.81
N VAL A 175 -8.66 11.58 1.38
CA VAL A 175 -9.84 11.86 2.20
C VAL A 175 -10.59 10.56 2.41
N GLY A 176 -11.08 10.36 3.63
CA GLY A 176 -11.84 9.17 4.01
C GLY A 176 -13.15 9.53 4.68
N VAL A 177 -14.17 8.77 4.31
CA VAL A 177 -15.48 8.79 4.94
C VAL A 177 -15.78 7.40 5.48
N SER A 178 -16.12 7.30 6.76
CA SER A 178 -16.50 6.05 7.42
C SER A 178 -17.89 6.21 8.00
N TYR A 179 -18.82 5.35 7.58
CA TYR A 179 -20.21 5.38 8.04
C TYR A 179 -20.55 4.11 8.80
N ASN A 180 -20.93 4.28 10.06
CA ASN A 180 -21.40 3.22 10.93
C ASN A 180 -22.92 3.10 10.84
N TRP A 181 -23.42 2.10 10.11
CA TRP A 181 -24.83 1.91 9.86
C TRP A 181 -25.63 1.50 11.11
N ASN A 182 -25.09 0.54 11.88
CA ASN A 182 -25.85 -0.06 13.01
C ASN A 182 -24.95 -0.57 14.14
N ALA A 183 -23.89 0.13 14.45
CA ALA A 183 -22.85 -0.26 15.40
C ALA A 183 -22.05 -1.54 15.05
N LYS A 184 -22.49 -2.30 14.04
CA LYS A 184 -21.81 -3.53 13.58
C LYS A 184 -21.32 -3.41 12.14
N LEU A 185 -22.10 -2.80 11.25
CA LEU A 185 -21.76 -2.62 9.84
C LEU A 185 -21.13 -1.24 9.62
N TYR A 186 -19.91 -1.25 9.08
CA TYR A 186 -19.18 -0.04 8.69
C TYR A 186 -18.98 -0.06 7.18
N LEU A 187 -19.24 1.08 6.56
CA LEU A 187 -18.97 1.34 5.16
C LEU A 187 -17.94 2.45 5.08
N ASP A 188 -16.80 2.17 4.46
CA ASP A 188 -15.71 3.13 4.32
C ASP A 188 -15.49 3.42 2.83
N PHE A 189 -15.33 4.70 2.50
CA PHE A 189 -14.94 5.17 1.18
C PHE A 189 -13.74 6.09 1.32
N TYR A 190 -12.64 5.79 0.59
CA TYR A 190 -11.44 6.60 0.59
C TYR A 190 -11.07 7.00 -0.84
N ALA A 191 -10.69 8.26 -1.00
CA ALA A 191 -10.24 8.82 -2.28
C ALA A 191 -8.89 9.52 -2.08
N GLY A 192 -7.88 9.12 -2.83
CA GLY A 192 -6.54 9.66 -2.73
C GLY A 192 -5.83 9.75 -4.07
N VAL A 193 -4.74 10.49 -4.10
CA VAL A 193 -3.89 10.64 -5.29
C VAL A 193 -2.44 10.42 -4.89
N TRP A 194 -1.77 9.48 -5.54
CA TRP A 194 -0.33 9.31 -5.43
C TRP A 194 0.38 10.31 -6.33
N LEU A 195 1.29 11.06 -5.75
CA LEU A 195 2.20 12.00 -6.40
C LEU A 195 3.62 11.48 -6.24
N PHE A 196 4.41 11.51 -7.31
CA PHE A 196 5.73 10.89 -7.33
C PHE A 196 6.82 11.89 -7.67
N GLY A 197 7.89 11.89 -6.88
CA GLY A 197 9.15 12.50 -7.25
C GLY A 197 9.82 11.76 -8.41
N ALA A 198 10.77 12.39 -9.05
CA ALA A 198 11.58 11.75 -10.07
C ALA A 198 12.60 10.78 -9.42
N ASN A 199 12.85 9.64 -10.08
CA ASN A 199 14.05 8.85 -9.84
C ASN A 199 15.09 9.24 -10.89
N ALA A 200 16.16 9.91 -10.47
CA ALA A 200 17.19 10.45 -11.36
C ALA A 200 18.19 9.40 -11.87
N SER A 201 18.17 8.19 -11.30
CA SER A 201 19.17 7.15 -11.58
C SER A 201 18.52 5.78 -11.70
N THR A 202 17.67 5.58 -12.71
CA THR A 202 17.13 4.26 -13.03
C THR A 202 18.09 3.47 -13.92
N TYR A 203 17.91 2.14 -13.94
CA TYR A 203 18.70 1.24 -14.77
C TYR A 203 18.85 1.78 -16.22
N PRO A 204 20.05 1.77 -16.78
CA PRO A 204 21.33 1.21 -16.30
C PRO A 204 22.14 2.12 -15.37
N GLY A 205 21.55 3.13 -14.75
CA GLY A 205 22.16 4.08 -13.83
C GLY A 205 22.17 5.52 -14.35
N THR A 206 21.82 5.71 -15.60
CA THR A 206 21.88 7.02 -16.31
C THR A 206 20.51 7.53 -16.78
N SER A 207 19.44 6.77 -16.51
CA SER A 207 18.09 7.13 -16.95
C SER A 207 17.30 7.81 -15.83
N ARG A 208 16.49 8.81 -16.21
CA ARG A 208 15.57 9.51 -15.31
C ARG A 208 14.15 9.03 -15.53
N LEU A 209 13.50 8.60 -14.46
CA LEU A 209 12.10 8.19 -14.46
C LEU A 209 11.23 9.23 -13.77
N THR A 210 10.17 9.68 -14.46
CA THR A 210 9.06 10.43 -13.86
C THR A 210 7.76 9.62 -13.97
N GLN A 211 6.78 9.96 -13.17
CA GLN A 211 5.47 9.31 -13.20
C GLN A 211 4.37 10.33 -12.92
N ASP A 212 3.32 10.26 -13.74
CA ASP A 212 2.12 11.04 -13.58
C ASP A 212 1.36 10.68 -12.30
N PRO A 213 0.47 11.54 -11.81
CA PRO A 213 -0.38 11.22 -10.68
C PRO A 213 -1.20 9.95 -10.89
N LEU A 214 -1.40 9.17 -9.81
CA LEU A 214 -2.19 7.94 -9.81
C LEU A 214 -3.34 8.08 -8.82
N VAL A 215 -4.56 8.14 -9.33
CA VAL A 215 -5.78 8.16 -8.51
C VAL A 215 -5.99 6.79 -7.86
N SER A 216 -6.45 6.79 -6.61
CA SER A 216 -6.80 5.62 -5.82
C SER A 216 -8.17 5.82 -5.18
N LEU A 217 -9.11 4.95 -5.49
CA LEU A 217 -10.42 4.89 -4.84
C LEU A 217 -10.55 3.55 -4.12
N GLN A 218 -11.04 3.59 -2.88
CA GLN A 218 -11.22 2.39 -2.05
C GLN A 218 -12.63 2.36 -1.47
N LEU A 219 -13.23 1.19 -1.48
CA LEU A 219 -14.52 0.91 -0.86
C LEU A 219 -14.37 -0.32 0.03
N HIS A 220 -14.79 -0.19 1.29
CA HIS A 220 -14.73 -1.27 2.25
C HIS A 220 -16.08 -1.46 2.93
N SER A 221 -16.46 -2.69 3.15
CA SER A 221 -17.61 -3.06 3.97
C SER A 221 -17.14 -4.02 5.05
N SER A 222 -17.26 -3.62 6.32
CA SER A 222 -16.82 -4.45 7.44
C SER A 222 -17.93 -4.68 8.45
N TYR A 223 -18.03 -5.91 8.96
CA TYR A 223 -19.04 -6.31 9.93
C TYR A 223 -18.40 -6.85 11.20
N THR A 224 -18.86 -6.35 12.35
CA THR A 224 -18.48 -6.81 13.69
C THR A 224 -19.47 -7.89 14.16
N PHE A 225 -19.02 -9.13 14.19
CA PHE A 225 -19.84 -10.28 14.59
C PHE A 225 -20.06 -10.30 16.11
N PHE A 226 -18.98 -10.11 16.84
CA PHE A 226 -18.98 -9.99 18.30
C PHE A 226 -17.80 -9.12 18.77
N PRO A 227 -17.74 -8.70 20.02
CA PRO A 227 -16.67 -7.82 20.49
C PRO A 227 -15.29 -8.35 20.09
N ARG A 228 -14.46 -7.48 19.47
CA ARG A 228 -13.10 -7.76 18.98
C ARG A 228 -12.98 -8.73 17.80
N PHE A 229 -14.09 -9.19 17.22
CA PHE A 229 -14.04 -10.00 15.99
C PHE A 229 -14.85 -9.33 14.88
N TRP A 230 -14.17 -9.02 13.80
CA TRP A 230 -14.78 -8.43 12.61
C TRP A 230 -14.13 -8.96 11.33
N ALA A 231 -14.88 -8.89 10.24
CA ALA A 231 -14.37 -9.17 8.92
C ALA A 231 -14.77 -8.04 7.96
N ALA A 232 -14.04 -7.92 6.87
CA ALA A 232 -14.29 -6.96 5.81
C ALA A 232 -14.15 -7.59 4.43
N VAL A 233 -14.85 -7.01 3.46
CA VAL A 233 -14.61 -7.15 2.03
C VAL A 233 -14.21 -5.79 1.47
N ASP A 234 -13.27 -5.80 0.54
CA ASP A 234 -12.57 -4.63 0.10
C ASP A 234 -12.51 -4.57 -1.42
N GLY A 235 -12.68 -3.37 -1.98
CA GLY A 235 -12.45 -3.08 -3.38
C GLY A 235 -11.57 -1.85 -3.53
N THR A 236 -10.60 -1.90 -4.45
CA THR A 236 -9.75 -0.76 -4.78
C THR A 236 -9.65 -0.60 -6.28
N TRP A 237 -9.68 0.63 -6.76
CA TRP A 237 -9.47 0.99 -8.15
C TRP A 237 -8.38 2.06 -8.27
N TYR A 238 -7.51 1.88 -9.26
CA TYR A 238 -6.39 2.77 -9.56
C TYR A 238 -6.44 3.21 -11.01
N ALA A 239 -6.25 4.52 -11.28
CA ALA A 239 -6.18 5.07 -12.62
C ALA A 239 -5.14 6.17 -12.77
N GLY A 240 -4.42 6.19 -13.89
CA GLY A 240 -3.36 7.16 -14.18
C GLY A 240 -1.97 6.56 -14.05
N GLY A 241 -1.01 7.35 -13.56
CA GLY A 241 0.33 6.89 -13.23
C GLY A 241 1.19 6.43 -14.42
N SER A 242 0.98 6.97 -15.62
CA SER A 242 1.87 6.77 -16.76
C SER A 242 3.29 7.21 -16.39
N THR A 243 4.28 6.59 -16.99
CA THR A 243 5.67 6.91 -16.68
C THR A 243 6.41 7.33 -17.93
N HIS A 244 7.41 8.16 -17.73
CA HIS A 244 8.26 8.71 -18.76
C HIS A 244 9.72 8.42 -18.41
N ASN A 245 10.46 7.87 -19.37
CA ASN A 245 11.91 7.67 -19.25
C ASN A 245 12.61 8.77 -20.05
N ASN A 246 13.50 9.54 -19.39
CA ASN A 246 14.26 10.63 -19.99
C ASN A 246 13.39 11.66 -20.75
N GLY A 247 12.17 11.91 -20.25
CA GLY A 247 11.22 12.80 -20.92
C GLY A 247 10.59 12.27 -22.20
N GLY A 248 10.79 10.98 -22.50
CA GLY A 248 10.21 10.33 -23.70
C GLY A 248 8.71 10.07 -23.57
N ALA A 249 8.16 9.33 -24.53
CA ALA A 249 6.74 9.00 -24.60
C ALA A 249 6.23 8.35 -23.31
N ALA A 250 4.97 8.65 -22.96
CA ALA A 250 4.28 8.04 -21.82
C ALA A 250 4.10 6.53 -22.02
N SER A 251 4.31 5.76 -20.96
CA SER A 251 3.87 4.36 -20.93
C SER A 251 2.34 4.28 -20.87
N ILE A 252 1.79 3.08 -21.12
CA ILE A 252 0.36 2.82 -20.88
C ILE A 252 0.02 3.18 -19.44
N ARG A 253 -1.08 3.92 -19.25
CA ARG A 253 -1.58 4.28 -17.92
C ARG A 253 -2.04 3.05 -17.15
N THR A 254 -1.90 3.10 -15.83
CA THR A 254 -2.49 2.11 -14.94
C THR A 254 -4.01 2.26 -14.96
N GLU A 255 -4.71 1.14 -15.02
CA GLU A 255 -6.16 1.01 -14.87
C GLU A 255 -6.40 -0.37 -14.27
N ASN A 256 -6.25 -0.44 -12.95
CA ASN A 256 -6.22 -1.70 -12.22
C ASN A 256 -7.26 -1.69 -11.11
N SER A 257 -7.87 -2.83 -10.85
CA SER A 257 -8.72 -3.03 -9.69
C SER A 257 -8.29 -4.24 -8.88
N ARG A 258 -8.60 -4.20 -7.60
CA ARG A 258 -8.36 -5.31 -6.67
C ARG A 258 -9.56 -5.53 -5.80
N ILE A 259 -9.73 -6.78 -5.40
CA ILE A 259 -10.67 -7.17 -4.35
C ILE A 259 -9.89 -7.82 -3.22
N GLY A 260 -10.42 -7.75 -2.01
CA GLY A 260 -9.80 -8.36 -0.84
C GLY A 260 -10.79 -8.70 0.25
N ALA A 261 -10.30 -9.42 1.22
CA ALA A 261 -11.00 -9.75 2.43
C ALA A 261 -10.04 -9.71 3.63
N ILE A 262 -10.55 -9.25 4.76
CA ILE A 262 -9.81 -9.17 6.01
C ILE A 262 -10.63 -9.79 7.12
N VAL A 263 -9.96 -10.54 7.99
CA VAL A 263 -10.50 -11.04 9.25
C VAL A 263 -9.59 -10.55 10.37
N SER A 264 -10.18 -9.98 11.42
CA SER A 264 -9.46 -9.48 12.57
C SER A 264 -10.02 -10.04 13.86
N TYR A 265 -9.16 -10.56 14.72
CA TYR A 265 -9.50 -11.06 16.02
C TYR A 265 -8.62 -10.48 17.11
N GLY A 266 -9.24 -9.83 18.11
CA GLY A 266 -8.55 -9.35 19.31
C GLY A 266 -8.60 -10.40 20.43
N PHE A 267 -7.46 -10.94 20.78
CA PHE A 267 -7.33 -11.87 21.93
C PHE A 267 -7.65 -11.14 23.23
N THR A 268 -7.18 -9.89 23.34
CA THR A 268 -7.43 -9.00 24.46
C THR A 268 -7.88 -7.63 23.93
N ALA A 269 -8.13 -6.70 24.81
CA ALA A 269 -8.36 -5.29 24.43
C ALA A 269 -7.11 -4.62 23.82
N LYS A 270 -5.93 -5.19 24.03
CA LYS A 270 -4.64 -4.62 23.63
C LYS A 270 -3.90 -5.42 22.57
N GLN A 271 -4.37 -6.60 22.22
CA GLN A 271 -3.68 -7.50 21.28
C GLN A 271 -4.63 -8.04 20.23
N ALA A 272 -4.23 -7.96 18.99
CA ALA A 272 -5.04 -8.43 17.86
C ALA A 272 -4.17 -9.07 16.77
N VAL A 273 -4.79 -9.99 16.03
CA VAL A 273 -4.28 -10.56 14.79
C VAL A 273 -5.20 -10.19 13.65
N LYS A 274 -4.63 -9.90 12.49
CA LYS A 274 -5.35 -9.70 11.22
C LYS A 274 -4.82 -10.68 10.18
N LEU A 275 -5.72 -11.38 9.53
CA LEU A 275 -5.44 -12.14 8.31
C LEU A 275 -6.06 -11.37 7.14
N ASN A 276 -5.30 -11.15 6.08
CA ASN A 276 -5.79 -10.50 4.88
C ASN A 276 -5.46 -11.33 3.64
N TRP A 277 -6.38 -11.28 2.70
CA TRP A 277 -6.23 -11.83 1.36
C TRP A 277 -6.63 -10.75 0.35
N SER A 278 -5.92 -10.68 -0.77
CA SER A 278 -6.33 -9.83 -1.89
C SER A 278 -5.90 -10.41 -3.22
N TYR A 279 -6.67 -10.07 -4.25
CA TYR A 279 -6.47 -10.53 -5.62
C TYR A 279 -6.65 -9.36 -6.60
N GLY A 280 -5.83 -9.31 -7.65
CA GLY A 280 -6.00 -8.37 -8.75
C GLY A 280 -7.19 -8.78 -9.61
N ALA A 281 -8.32 -8.07 -9.49
CA ALA A 281 -9.54 -8.37 -10.24
C ALA A 281 -9.41 -7.98 -11.71
N SER A 282 -8.72 -6.88 -11.99
CA SER A 282 -8.36 -6.42 -13.32
C SER A 282 -7.02 -5.72 -13.27
N ALA A 283 -6.14 -5.96 -14.23
CA ALA A 283 -4.87 -5.26 -14.33
C ALA A 283 -4.53 -5.02 -15.80
N ARG A 284 -4.36 -3.76 -16.17
CA ARG A 284 -3.95 -3.35 -17.51
C ARG A 284 -2.43 -3.36 -17.64
N VAL A 285 -1.73 -2.88 -16.63
CA VAL A 285 -0.27 -2.85 -16.56
C VAL A 285 0.19 -2.89 -15.10
N GLY A 286 1.33 -3.51 -14.84
CA GLY A 286 1.91 -3.66 -13.50
C GLY A 286 1.63 -5.03 -12.90
N SER A 287 1.59 -5.12 -11.56
CA SER A 287 1.44 -6.40 -10.87
C SER A 287 -0.03 -6.83 -10.77
N ASN A 288 -0.27 -8.08 -11.14
CA ASN A 288 -1.54 -8.79 -10.91
C ASN A 288 -1.31 -9.92 -9.91
N PHE A 289 -1.19 -9.55 -8.64
CA PHE A 289 -0.79 -10.47 -7.57
C PHE A 289 -1.97 -10.92 -6.71
N THR A 290 -1.94 -12.20 -6.33
CA THR A 290 -2.62 -12.69 -5.13
C THR A 290 -1.71 -12.46 -3.94
N THR A 291 -2.23 -11.84 -2.89
CA THR A 291 -1.49 -11.54 -1.67
C THR A 291 -2.19 -12.17 -0.47
N TRP A 292 -1.42 -12.85 0.35
CA TRP A 292 -1.81 -13.29 1.69
C TRP A 292 -0.97 -12.53 2.70
N GLY A 293 -1.59 -12.08 3.77
CA GLY A 293 -0.88 -11.38 4.84
C GLY A 293 -1.43 -11.75 6.21
N LEU A 294 -0.52 -11.72 7.18
CA LEU A 294 -0.79 -11.93 8.60
C LEU A 294 -0.15 -10.78 9.36
N ALA A 295 -0.88 -10.11 10.24
CA ALA A 295 -0.34 -9.06 11.08
C ALA A 295 -0.73 -9.29 12.54
N TYR A 296 0.20 -9.02 13.44
CA TYR A 296 -0.01 -8.96 14.88
C TYR A 296 0.21 -7.53 15.37
N GLN A 297 -0.65 -7.10 16.26
CA GLN A 297 -0.60 -5.78 16.86
C GLN A 297 -0.72 -5.87 18.37
N VAL A 298 0.10 -5.07 19.06
CA VAL A 298 -0.01 -4.82 20.51
C VAL A 298 -0.15 -3.33 20.76
N MET A 299 -1.04 -2.95 21.69
CA MET A 299 -1.35 -1.56 22.03
C MET A 299 -1.15 -1.32 23.52
N TRP A 300 -0.74 -0.10 23.87
CA TRP A 300 -0.63 0.40 25.25
C TRP A 300 -0.96 1.89 25.32
N PHE A 301 -1.19 2.38 26.54
CA PHE A 301 -1.44 3.78 26.88
C PHE A 301 -0.33 4.31 27.75
#